data_212aabce1bb385969e6bebf7af81baff
#
_entry.id   212aabce1bb385969e6bebf7af81baff
#
_cell.length_a   1.000
_cell.length_b   1.000
_cell.length_c   1.000
_cell.angle_alpha   90.00
_cell.angle_beta   90.00
_cell.angle_gamma   90.00
#
_symmetry.space_group_name_H-M   'P 1'
#
loop_
_entity.id
_entity.type
_entity.pdbx_description
1 polymer ?
#
loop_
_entity_poly.entity_id
_entity_poly.type
_entity_poly.pdbx_seq_one_letter_code
_entity_poly.pdbx_strand_id
1 'polypeptide(L)'
;MPFVRSDPAPLPPAATVADRASFRRQRPGGRPLSRTVVNVGEPPASESAVPVPGRAFGDRVNALRSLLAEVYGDAAASDLVRSVLQTIAETRQLTDAPDAVRDRPRAPGPERWSARDVVLITYASTLRVAGEPPFATLRRFLRAHLSGLVSTVHVLPFYPWSSDDGFAVIDFYGVDPSLGDWVDVQALAGEVALMADLVINHVSRESLWFIDFVGDRAPGRDYFITLDADTDVSAVVRPRNTPLLVPIHTYRGLRHVWATFSEDQIDLDFANPRVLAEMVRVLCFLLRNGVRVLRLDAVAFLWKELGTPCIHHAHTHRIVRALRLVTELVCDPETDPVVIITETNVPHDENVSYFGAGDEAHLVYQFALAPLTLHALVTGSSRVFMDWLGTLEDPPAGCTFLNFTASHDGIGLRPAEGLLDDGEVDA
;
A
#
# COMPACT_ATOMS: atom_id res chain seq x y z
N MET A 1 -21.26 9.55 44.75
CA MET A 1 -20.66 8.21 44.90
C MET A 1 -19.38 8.22 44.06
N PRO A 2 -18.19 8.01 44.64
CA PRO A 2 -16.94 8.08 43.92
C PRO A 2 -16.68 6.77 43.15
N PHE A 3 -16.30 6.89 41.89
CA PHE A 3 -15.82 5.77 41.06
C PHE A 3 -14.47 5.27 41.61
N VAL A 4 -14.43 4.00 41.99
CA VAL A 4 -13.20 3.29 42.34
C VAL A 4 -12.49 2.91 41.03
N ARG A 5 -11.29 3.46 40.80
CA ARG A 5 -10.38 2.99 39.74
C ARG A 5 -9.77 1.67 40.24
N SER A 6 -9.98 0.60 39.46
CA SER A 6 -9.24 -0.65 39.61
C SER A 6 -7.92 -0.52 38.86
N ASP A 7 -6.81 -0.77 39.53
CA ASP A 7 -5.48 -0.84 38.91
C ASP A 7 -5.43 -2.00 37.88
N PRO A 8 -4.77 -1.81 36.72
CA PRO A 8 -4.57 -2.89 35.76
C PRO A 8 -3.60 -3.92 36.33
N ALA A 9 -3.92 -5.20 36.10
CA ALA A 9 -3.04 -6.32 36.45
C ALA A 9 -1.67 -6.21 35.73
N PRO A 10 -0.57 -6.63 36.38
CA PRO A 10 0.76 -6.58 35.77
C PRO A 10 0.84 -7.51 34.52
N LEU A 11 1.41 -6.99 33.44
CA LEU A 11 1.70 -7.75 32.23
C LEU A 11 2.68 -8.89 32.51
N PRO A 12 2.50 -10.07 31.90
CA PRO A 12 3.47 -11.16 32.03
C PRO A 12 4.82 -10.77 31.38
N PRO A 13 5.94 -11.28 31.88
CA PRO A 13 7.26 -10.95 31.35
C PRO A 13 7.38 -11.41 29.88
N ALA A 14 8.05 -10.60 29.06
CA ALA A 14 8.29 -10.88 27.65
C ALA A 14 9.05 -12.21 27.49
N ALA A 15 8.53 -13.08 26.62
CA ALA A 15 9.19 -14.34 26.29
C ALA A 15 10.54 -14.11 25.59
N THR A 16 11.57 -14.83 25.99
CA THR A 16 12.89 -14.75 25.39
C THR A 16 12.93 -15.44 24.02
N VAL A 17 13.92 -15.08 23.18
CA VAL A 17 14.10 -15.63 21.81
C VAL A 17 14.17 -17.18 21.80
N ALA A 18 14.60 -17.80 22.90
CA ALA A 18 14.67 -19.27 23.04
C ALA A 18 13.27 -19.92 23.11
N ASP A 19 12.30 -19.25 23.74
CA ASP A 19 10.94 -19.77 23.91
C ASP A 19 10.14 -19.74 22.58
N ARG A 20 10.46 -18.79 21.70
CA ARG A 20 9.82 -18.68 20.37
C ARG A 20 10.26 -19.78 19.40
N ALA A 21 11.46 -20.33 19.54
CA ALA A 21 11.96 -21.44 18.70
C ALA A 21 11.26 -22.79 19.00
N SER A 22 10.72 -22.98 20.20
CA SER A 22 10.02 -24.20 20.60
C SER A 22 8.60 -24.31 20.05
N PHE A 23 7.95 -23.17 19.73
CA PHE A 23 6.59 -23.14 19.19
C PHE A 23 6.49 -23.62 17.73
N ARG A 24 7.62 -23.67 16.98
CA ARG A 24 7.67 -24.19 15.60
C ARG A 24 7.67 -25.71 15.49
N ARG A 25 7.75 -26.47 16.58
CA ARG A 25 7.94 -27.94 16.52
C ARG A 25 6.70 -28.79 16.80
N GLN A 26 5.51 -28.19 17.01
CA GLN A 26 4.30 -28.99 17.24
C GLN A 26 3.21 -28.66 16.23
N ARG A 27 3.31 -29.23 15.03
CA ARG A 27 2.19 -29.50 14.14
C ARG A 27 2.00 -31.00 14.02
N PRO A 28 0.84 -31.57 14.34
CA PRO A 28 0.56 -32.97 14.05
C PRO A 28 0.21 -33.13 12.56
N GLY A 29 0.92 -34.03 11.89
CA GLY A 29 0.42 -34.84 10.79
C GLY A 29 0.25 -34.19 9.42
N GLY A 30 1.16 -33.34 8.94
CA GLY A 30 1.25 -32.99 7.52
C GLY A 30 2.34 -33.82 6.82
N ARG A 31 2.01 -34.52 5.73
CA ARG A 31 3.01 -35.21 4.88
C ARG A 31 4.05 -34.19 4.42
N PRO A 32 5.36 -34.56 4.43
CA PRO A 32 6.38 -33.67 3.89
C PRO A 32 6.16 -33.50 2.38
N LEU A 33 5.94 -32.27 1.93
CA LEU A 33 6.05 -31.92 0.52
C LEU A 33 7.53 -32.13 0.14
N SER A 34 7.79 -33.10 -0.73
CA SER A 34 9.09 -33.32 -1.32
C SER A 34 9.53 -32.05 -2.05
N ARG A 35 10.60 -31.41 -1.59
CA ARG A 35 11.34 -30.44 -2.39
C ARG A 35 11.91 -31.18 -3.59
N THR A 36 11.23 -31.11 -4.72
CA THR A 36 11.83 -31.42 -6.01
C THR A 36 12.81 -30.29 -6.29
N VAL A 37 14.11 -30.55 -6.08
CA VAL A 37 15.16 -29.71 -6.62
C VAL A 37 15.07 -29.87 -8.13
N VAL A 38 14.46 -28.90 -8.80
CA VAL A 38 14.52 -28.83 -10.26
C VAL A 38 15.93 -28.36 -10.58
N ASN A 39 16.72 -29.30 -11.08
CA ASN A 39 18.01 -29.01 -11.69
C ASN A 39 17.73 -28.20 -12.94
N VAL A 40 17.97 -26.88 -12.92
CA VAL A 40 17.84 -26.00 -14.07
C VAL A 40 19.03 -26.29 -14.97
N GLY A 41 18.88 -27.26 -15.86
CA GLY A 41 19.73 -27.39 -17.02
C GLY A 41 19.60 -26.12 -17.86
N GLU A 42 20.72 -25.74 -18.52
CA GLU A 42 20.76 -24.62 -19.45
C GLU A 42 19.52 -24.61 -20.36
N PRO A 43 18.82 -23.47 -20.50
CA PRO A 43 17.66 -23.40 -21.36
C PRO A 43 18.10 -23.63 -22.80
N PRO A 44 17.39 -24.48 -23.57
CA PRO A 44 17.62 -24.56 -24.99
C PRO A 44 17.29 -23.19 -25.58
N ALA A 45 18.16 -22.70 -26.48
CA ALA A 45 17.93 -21.51 -27.28
C ALA A 45 16.75 -21.79 -28.21
N SER A 46 15.53 -21.58 -27.70
CA SER A 46 14.33 -21.41 -28.51
C SER A 46 13.86 -19.98 -28.25
N GLU A 47 13.99 -19.16 -29.30
CA GLU A 47 13.23 -17.94 -29.45
C GLU A 47 11.74 -18.28 -29.34
N SER A 48 11.21 -18.35 -28.09
CA SER A 48 9.78 -18.28 -27.90
C SER A 48 9.38 -16.85 -28.26
N ALA A 49 8.72 -16.68 -29.40
CA ALA A 49 8.19 -15.42 -29.85
C ALA A 49 7.30 -14.84 -28.73
N VAL A 50 7.85 -13.88 -27.98
CA VAL A 50 7.05 -13.01 -27.11
C VAL A 50 5.99 -12.40 -28.04
N PRO A 51 4.68 -12.48 -27.72
CA PRO A 51 3.66 -11.86 -28.56
C PRO A 51 4.07 -10.40 -28.78
N VAL A 52 4.13 -9.97 -30.05
CA VAL A 52 4.51 -8.59 -30.38
C VAL A 52 3.50 -7.68 -29.69
N PRO A 53 3.91 -6.89 -28.69
CA PRO A 53 2.98 -6.01 -27.99
C PRO A 53 2.38 -5.04 -29.01
N GLY A 54 1.09 -4.75 -28.90
CA GLY A 54 0.47 -3.69 -29.68
C GLY A 54 1.24 -2.37 -29.49
N ARG A 55 1.08 -1.42 -30.40
CA ARG A 55 1.78 -0.12 -30.36
C ARG A 55 1.67 0.55 -28.99
N ALA A 56 0.47 0.51 -28.39
CA ALA A 56 0.21 1.05 -27.06
C ALA A 56 1.05 0.40 -25.93
N PHE A 57 1.34 -0.91 -26.01
CA PHE A 57 2.20 -1.59 -25.06
C PHE A 57 3.66 -1.13 -25.19
N GLY A 58 4.18 -1.05 -26.42
CA GLY A 58 5.54 -0.56 -26.68
C GLY A 58 5.75 0.89 -26.22
N ASP A 59 4.76 1.74 -26.45
CA ASP A 59 4.79 3.14 -26.03
C ASP A 59 4.83 3.26 -24.48
N ARG A 60 4.04 2.45 -23.76
CA ARG A 60 4.08 2.39 -22.28
C ARG A 60 5.42 1.88 -21.75
N VAL A 61 6.03 0.88 -22.38
CA VAL A 61 7.36 0.39 -22.00
C VAL A 61 8.42 1.47 -22.21
N ASN A 62 8.36 2.22 -23.30
CA ASN A 62 9.29 3.32 -23.56
C ASN A 62 9.09 4.47 -22.56
N ALA A 63 7.85 4.83 -22.24
CA ALA A 63 7.52 5.82 -21.22
C ALA A 63 8.05 5.39 -19.84
N LEU A 64 7.84 4.12 -19.45
CA LEU A 64 8.37 3.56 -18.21
C LEU A 64 9.91 3.65 -18.17
N ARG A 65 10.59 3.31 -19.27
CA ARG A 65 12.05 3.40 -19.33
C ARG A 65 12.55 4.84 -19.18
N SER A 66 11.96 5.78 -19.90
CA SER A 66 12.33 7.21 -19.78
C SER A 66 12.15 7.73 -18.37
N LEU A 67 11.01 7.42 -17.77
CA LEU A 67 10.69 7.84 -16.41
C LEU A 67 11.67 7.26 -15.38
N LEU A 68 12.00 5.98 -15.48
CA LEU A 68 12.96 5.34 -14.57
C LEU A 68 14.40 5.81 -14.82
N ALA A 69 14.74 6.22 -16.06
CA ALA A 69 16.05 6.82 -16.35
C ALA A 69 16.20 8.19 -15.68
N GLU A 70 15.15 8.98 -15.54
CA GLU A 70 15.16 10.24 -14.78
C GLU A 70 15.36 10.03 -13.28
N VAL A 71 14.98 8.85 -12.75
CA VAL A 71 15.12 8.53 -11.31
C VAL A 71 16.47 7.88 -11.01
N TYR A 72 16.88 6.88 -11.82
CA TYR A 72 18.01 5.99 -11.52
C TYR A 72 19.18 6.07 -12.51
N GLY A 73 19.04 6.86 -13.58
CA GLY A 73 19.99 6.87 -14.70
C GLY A 73 19.79 5.69 -15.68
N ASP A 74 20.28 5.83 -16.92
CA ASP A 74 19.98 4.91 -18.03
C ASP A 74 20.34 3.44 -17.79
N ALA A 75 21.49 3.18 -17.16
CA ALA A 75 21.97 1.82 -16.94
C ALA A 75 21.08 1.07 -15.93
N ALA A 76 20.83 1.67 -14.77
CA ALA A 76 19.98 1.07 -13.73
C ALA A 76 18.52 0.96 -14.19
N ALA A 77 18.02 1.95 -14.92
CA ALA A 77 16.67 1.93 -15.50
C ALA A 77 16.50 0.78 -16.49
N SER A 78 17.49 0.52 -17.33
CA SER A 78 17.42 -0.58 -18.31
C SER A 78 17.33 -1.95 -17.66
N ASP A 79 18.09 -2.16 -16.58
CA ASP A 79 18.05 -3.40 -15.79
C ASP A 79 16.73 -3.53 -15.02
N LEU A 80 16.26 -2.44 -14.42
CA LEU A 80 15.00 -2.40 -13.71
C LEU A 80 13.80 -2.69 -14.64
N VAL A 81 13.74 -2.05 -15.81
CA VAL A 81 12.69 -2.30 -16.81
C VAL A 81 12.68 -3.77 -17.25
N ARG A 82 13.85 -4.37 -17.45
CA ARG A 82 13.94 -5.81 -17.78
C ARG A 82 13.33 -6.68 -16.68
N SER A 83 13.69 -6.41 -15.43
CA SER A 83 13.13 -7.13 -14.25
C SER A 83 11.62 -6.93 -14.14
N VAL A 84 11.13 -5.70 -14.32
CA VAL A 84 9.70 -5.38 -14.30
C VAL A 84 8.94 -6.11 -15.41
N LEU A 85 9.45 -6.09 -16.64
CA LEU A 85 8.82 -6.79 -17.77
C LEU A 85 8.78 -8.31 -17.57
N GLN A 86 9.82 -8.88 -16.98
CA GLN A 86 9.80 -10.31 -16.60
C GLN A 86 8.69 -10.58 -15.58
N THR A 87 8.59 -9.80 -14.53
CA THR A 87 7.52 -9.93 -13.51
C THR A 87 6.13 -9.80 -14.12
N ILE A 88 5.95 -8.84 -15.06
CA ILE A 88 4.69 -8.65 -15.79
C ILE A 88 4.35 -9.89 -16.62
N ALA A 89 5.33 -10.42 -17.37
CA ALA A 89 5.12 -11.60 -18.20
C ALA A 89 4.71 -12.83 -17.37
N GLU A 90 5.41 -13.08 -16.24
CA GLU A 90 5.07 -14.15 -15.30
C GLU A 90 3.66 -13.97 -14.72
N THR A 91 3.30 -12.74 -14.35
CA THR A 91 1.97 -12.42 -13.81
C THR A 91 0.88 -12.69 -14.84
N ARG A 92 1.05 -12.24 -16.09
CA ARG A 92 0.09 -12.46 -17.17
C ARG A 92 -0.10 -13.95 -17.49
N GLN A 93 0.98 -14.72 -17.58
CA GLN A 93 0.89 -16.16 -17.81
C GLN A 93 0.08 -16.90 -16.73
N LEU A 94 0.13 -16.44 -15.50
CA LEU A 94 -0.60 -17.03 -14.37
C LEU A 94 -2.06 -16.54 -14.28
N THR A 95 -2.38 -15.38 -14.87
CA THR A 95 -3.75 -14.84 -14.94
C THR A 95 -4.52 -15.30 -16.19
N ASP A 96 -3.83 -15.69 -17.26
CA ASP A 96 -4.44 -16.18 -18.52
C ASP A 96 -5.01 -17.61 -18.40
N ALA A 97 -5.10 -18.19 -17.19
CA ALA A 97 -5.86 -19.41 -16.97
C ALA A 97 -7.35 -19.17 -17.31
N PRO A 98 -7.96 -19.97 -18.21
CA PRO A 98 -9.12 -19.57 -19.03
C PRO A 98 -10.41 -19.25 -18.29
N ASP A 99 -10.59 -19.66 -17.04
CA ASP A 99 -11.89 -19.67 -16.36
C ASP A 99 -12.04 -18.70 -15.18
N ALA A 100 -10.96 -18.07 -14.68
CA ALA A 100 -11.04 -17.31 -13.43
C ALA A 100 -11.27 -15.79 -13.62
N VAL A 101 -11.13 -15.24 -14.83
CA VAL A 101 -11.03 -13.78 -15.04
C VAL A 101 -12.27 -13.15 -15.71
N ARG A 102 -13.11 -13.95 -16.40
CA ARG A 102 -14.16 -13.39 -17.28
C ARG A 102 -15.38 -12.81 -16.57
N ASP A 103 -15.64 -13.19 -15.32
CA ASP A 103 -16.85 -12.78 -14.56
C ASP A 103 -16.54 -11.97 -13.29
N ARG A 104 -15.31 -11.45 -13.12
CA ARG A 104 -14.98 -10.64 -11.94
C ARG A 104 -15.68 -9.28 -12.00
N PRO A 105 -16.19 -8.79 -10.83
CA PRO A 105 -16.64 -7.42 -10.72
C PRO A 105 -15.49 -6.47 -11.08
N ARG A 106 -15.74 -5.58 -12.03
CA ARG A 106 -14.73 -4.61 -12.48
C ARG A 106 -14.71 -3.42 -11.53
N ALA A 107 -13.52 -2.95 -11.18
CA ALA A 107 -13.41 -1.61 -10.61
C ALA A 107 -13.98 -0.60 -11.63
N PRO A 108 -14.64 0.49 -11.16
CA PRO A 108 -15.04 1.56 -12.05
C PRO A 108 -13.78 2.10 -12.78
N GLY A 109 -13.82 2.13 -14.08
CA GLY A 109 -12.69 2.68 -14.87
C GLY A 109 -12.77 4.21 -14.95
N PRO A 110 -11.69 4.87 -15.36
CA PRO A 110 -11.54 6.33 -15.33
C PRO A 110 -12.66 7.15 -15.98
N GLU A 111 -13.36 6.60 -16.95
CA GLU A 111 -14.49 7.26 -17.60
C GLU A 111 -15.86 6.76 -17.10
N ARG A 112 -15.88 6.01 -16.01
CA ARG A 112 -17.07 5.30 -15.53
C ARG A 112 -17.47 5.63 -14.10
N TRP A 113 -16.81 6.63 -13.48
CA TRP A 113 -17.17 7.09 -12.14
C TRP A 113 -18.60 7.62 -12.10
N SER A 114 -19.35 7.23 -11.10
CA SER A 114 -20.72 7.67 -10.91
C SER A 114 -21.06 7.79 -9.43
N ALA A 115 -22.16 8.46 -9.11
CA ALA A 115 -22.68 8.51 -7.74
C ALA A 115 -23.14 7.13 -7.20
N ARG A 116 -23.06 6.07 -8.01
CA ARG A 116 -23.35 4.68 -7.60
C ARG A 116 -22.12 3.95 -7.11
N ASP A 117 -20.93 4.53 -7.28
CA ASP A 117 -19.69 3.94 -6.81
C ASP A 117 -19.53 4.21 -5.32
N VAL A 118 -19.72 3.16 -4.54
CA VAL A 118 -19.66 3.19 -3.08
C VAL A 118 -18.56 2.25 -2.62
N VAL A 119 -17.60 2.82 -1.86
CA VAL A 119 -16.49 2.07 -1.26
C VAL A 119 -16.80 1.82 0.21
N LEU A 120 -16.83 0.55 0.60
CA LEU A 120 -16.87 0.15 2.01
C LEU A 120 -15.44 -0.06 2.51
N ILE A 121 -15.03 0.68 3.54
CA ILE A 121 -13.75 0.50 4.23
C ILE A 121 -14.00 -0.37 5.46
N THR A 122 -13.25 -1.47 5.61
CA THR A 122 -13.39 -2.39 6.75
C THR A 122 -12.13 -3.21 6.98
N TYR A 123 -11.92 -3.67 8.21
CA TYR A 123 -11.01 -4.79 8.48
C TYR A 123 -11.71 -6.11 8.18
N ALA A 124 -10.98 -7.11 7.70
CA ALA A 124 -11.53 -8.44 7.50
C ALA A 124 -12.10 -9.02 8.80
N SER A 125 -11.52 -8.64 9.95
CA SER A 125 -11.90 -9.09 11.28
C SER A 125 -13.07 -8.34 11.93
N THR A 126 -13.65 -7.34 11.27
CA THR A 126 -14.77 -6.55 11.82
C THR A 126 -15.97 -7.43 12.17
N LEU A 127 -16.21 -8.47 11.37
CA LEU A 127 -17.27 -9.45 11.62
C LEU A 127 -16.63 -10.82 11.88
N ARG A 128 -16.99 -11.45 12.98
CA ARG A 128 -16.47 -12.77 13.36
C ARG A 128 -17.59 -13.74 13.73
N VAL A 129 -17.46 -14.95 13.24
CA VAL A 129 -18.28 -16.12 13.64
C VAL A 129 -17.33 -17.21 14.10
N ALA A 130 -17.63 -17.84 15.23
CA ALA A 130 -16.78 -18.90 15.78
C ALA A 130 -16.67 -20.07 14.78
N GLY A 131 -15.43 -20.47 14.49
CA GLY A 131 -15.13 -21.59 13.59
C GLY A 131 -15.16 -21.23 12.09
N GLU A 132 -15.37 -19.97 11.72
CA GLU A 132 -15.35 -19.50 10.33
C GLU A 132 -14.22 -18.46 10.13
N PRO A 133 -13.42 -18.51 9.04
CA PRO A 133 -12.48 -17.47 8.72
C PRO A 133 -13.17 -16.09 8.57
N PRO A 134 -12.62 -15.01 9.12
CA PRO A 134 -13.20 -13.67 9.03
C PRO A 134 -13.48 -13.21 7.59
N PHE A 135 -12.62 -13.50 6.62
CA PHE A 135 -12.87 -13.20 5.21
C PHE A 135 -14.14 -13.92 4.69
N ALA A 136 -14.36 -15.18 5.05
CA ALA A 136 -15.55 -15.93 4.67
C ALA A 136 -16.82 -15.33 5.30
N THR A 137 -16.73 -14.92 6.59
CA THR A 137 -17.80 -14.21 7.30
C THR A 137 -18.12 -12.88 6.64
N LEU A 138 -17.10 -12.06 6.34
CA LEU A 138 -17.25 -10.77 5.65
C LEU A 138 -17.93 -10.96 4.28
N ARG A 139 -17.44 -11.90 3.47
CA ARG A 139 -18.00 -12.20 2.14
C ARG A 139 -19.49 -12.58 2.25
N ARG A 140 -19.85 -13.44 3.19
CA ARG A 140 -21.23 -13.85 3.43
C ARG A 140 -22.13 -12.68 3.84
N PHE A 141 -21.63 -11.78 4.69
CA PHE A 141 -22.34 -10.57 5.10
C PHE A 141 -22.57 -9.63 3.92
N LEU A 142 -21.54 -9.35 3.12
CA LEU A 142 -21.63 -8.50 1.95
C LEU A 142 -22.68 -9.01 0.96
N ARG A 143 -22.67 -10.31 0.67
CA ARG A 143 -23.64 -10.94 -0.22
C ARG A 143 -25.07 -10.83 0.32
N ALA A 144 -25.27 -11.03 1.62
CA ALA A 144 -26.60 -11.06 2.23
C ALA A 144 -27.20 -9.65 2.41
N HIS A 145 -26.38 -8.63 2.65
CA HIS A 145 -26.87 -7.34 3.13
C HIS A 145 -26.47 -6.15 2.26
N LEU A 146 -25.37 -6.23 1.50
CA LEU A 146 -24.81 -5.10 0.76
C LEU A 146 -24.67 -5.35 -0.75
N SER A 147 -25.19 -6.47 -1.25
CA SER A 147 -25.18 -6.78 -2.69
C SER A 147 -25.92 -5.70 -3.48
N GLY A 148 -25.22 -5.12 -4.48
CA GLY A 148 -25.73 -4.03 -5.31
C GLY A 148 -25.76 -2.65 -4.64
N LEU A 149 -25.34 -2.54 -3.37
CA LEU A 149 -25.22 -1.27 -2.64
C LEU A 149 -23.77 -0.77 -2.60
N VAL A 150 -22.81 -1.68 -2.59
CA VAL A 150 -21.37 -1.40 -2.54
C VAL A 150 -20.73 -1.92 -3.81
N SER A 151 -19.96 -1.07 -4.50
CA SER A 151 -19.23 -1.43 -5.73
C SER A 151 -17.82 -1.91 -5.44
N THR A 152 -17.20 -1.40 -4.37
CA THR A 152 -15.82 -1.70 -3.98
C THR A 152 -15.72 -1.95 -2.48
N VAL A 153 -14.95 -2.95 -2.08
CA VAL A 153 -14.63 -3.18 -0.67
C VAL A 153 -13.13 -2.98 -0.45
N HIS A 154 -12.79 -1.98 0.36
CA HIS A 154 -11.45 -1.77 0.86
C HIS A 154 -11.27 -2.62 2.12
N VAL A 155 -10.54 -3.72 1.99
CA VAL A 155 -10.07 -4.49 3.15
C VAL A 155 -8.73 -3.95 3.56
N LEU A 156 -8.69 -3.30 4.73
CA LEU A 156 -7.50 -2.76 5.37
C LEU A 156 -6.44 -3.85 5.56
N PRO A 157 -5.17 -3.54 5.81
CA PRO A 157 -4.09 -4.50 5.69
C PRO A 157 -4.40 -5.83 6.36
N PHE A 158 -4.37 -6.88 5.56
CA PHE A 158 -4.70 -8.26 5.98
C PHE A 158 -3.49 -9.20 5.93
N TYR A 159 -2.31 -8.63 5.73
CA TYR A 159 -1.03 -9.34 5.75
C TYR A 159 -0.63 -9.74 7.18
N PRO A 160 0.32 -10.65 7.39
CA PRO A 160 1.02 -10.78 8.67
C PRO A 160 1.68 -9.44 9.05
N TRP A 161 1.46 -8.99 10.27
CA TRP A 161 1.88 -7.67 10.75
C TRP A 161 2.36 -7.73 12.20
N SER A 162 3.05 -6.68 12.66
CA SER A 162 3.58 -6.57 14.03
C SER A 162 2.93 -5.46 14.84
N SER A 163 2.55 -4.36 14.22
CA SER A 163 1.96 -3.19 14.89
C SER A 163 1.13 -2.33 13.94
N ASP A 164 0.56 -1.25 14.48
CA ASP A 164 -0.20 -0.22 13.75
C ASP A 164 -1.37 -0.81 12.96
N ASP A 165 -2.13 -1.72 13.60
CA ASP A 165 -3.35 -2.34 13.07
C ASP A 165 -3.21 -2.91 11.63
N GLY A 166 -2.01 -3.42 11.30
CA GLY A 166 -1.72 -4.02 10.01
C GLY A 166 -0.75 -3.22 9.14
N PHE A 167 -0.49 -1.94 9.44
CA PHE A 167 0.38 -1.10 8.63
C PHE A 167 1.88 -1.31 8.86
N ALA A 168 2.29 -2.10 9.86
CA ALA A 168 3.65 -2.62 9.97
C ALA A 168 3.71 -4.04 9.38
N VAL A 169 3.82 -4.15 8.05
CA VAL A 169 3.71 -5.41 7.32
C VAL A 169 4.96 -6.26 7.49
N ILE A 170 4.77 -7.53 7.91
CA ILE A 170 5.85 -8.54 8.01
C ILE A 170 6.07 -9.23 6.66
N ASP A 171 4.99 -9.61 5.97
CA ASP A 171 5.05 -10.38 4.72
C ASP A 171 3.87 -10.03 3.81
N PHE A 172 4.14 -9.40 2.67
CA PHE A 172 3.13 -9.06 1.66
C PHE A 172 2.57 -10.26 0.89
N TYR A 173 3.27 -11.39 0.92
CA TYR A 173 2.89 -12.60 0.20
C TYR A 173 2.00 -13.54 1.02
N GLY A 174 1.85 -13.27 2.32
CA GLY A 174 0.98 -13.98 3.24
C GLY A 174 -0.35 -13.26 3.50
N VAL A 175 -1.36 -14.01 3.93
CA VAL A 175 -2.53 -13.50 4.63
C VAL A 175 -2.34 -13.83 6.11
N ASP A 176 -2.71 -12.90 7.03
CA ASP A 176 -2.71 -13.21 8.46
C ASP A 176 -3.55 -14.48 8.70
N PRO A 177 -2.94 -15.54 9.27
CA PRO A 177 -3.62 -16.82 9.45
C PRO A 177 -4.90 -16.74 10.31
N SER A 178 -5.06 -15.69 11.09
CA SER A 178 -6.26 -15.44 11.89
C SER A 178 -7.45 -14.93 11.05
N LEU A 179 -7.19 -14.47 9.82
CA LEU A 179 -8.19 -13.89 8.92
C LEU A 179 -8.68 -14.86 7.84
N GLY A 180 -7.84 -15.82 7.44
CA GLY A 180 -8.08 -16.76 6.36
C GLY A 180 -6.84 -16.99 5.51
N ASP A 181 -7.02 -17.20 4.22
CA ASP A 181 -5.94 -17.39 3.25
C ASP A 181 -6.25 -16.70 1.91
N TRP A 182 -5.34 -16.86 0.92
CA TRP A 182 -5.53 -16.27 -0.41
C TRP A 182 -6.75 -16.83 -1.16
N VAL A 183 -7.23 -18.03 -0.83
CA VAL A 183 -8.45 -18.59 -1.44
C VAL A 183 -9.67 -17.78 -0.99
N ASP A 184 -9.71 -17.39 0.29
CA ASP A 184 -10.77 -16.54 0.83
C ASP A 184 -10.73 -15.13 0.21
N VAL A 185 -9.54 -14.54 0.07
CA VAL A 185 -9.35 -13.22 -0.57
C VAL A 185 -9.80 -13.26 -2.03
N GLN A 186 -9.38 -14.27 -2.80
CA GLN A 186 -9.77 -14.46 -4.20
C GLN A 186 -11.28 -14.68 -4.33
N ALA A 187 -11.89 -15.42 -3.41
CA ALA A 187 -13.34 -15.65 -3.39
C ALA A 187 -14.11 -14.32 -3.16
N LEU A 188 -13.60 -13.43 -2.30
CA LEU A 188 -14.15 -12.09 -2.10
C LEU A 188 -13.98 -11.25 -3.37
N ALA A 189 -12.77 -11.22 -3.95
CA ALA A 189 -12.47 -10.50 -5.19
C ALA A 189 -13.28 -10.97 -6.41
N GLY A 190 -13.81 -12.19 -6.37
CA GLY A 190 -14.75 -12.73 -7.36
C GLY A 190 -16.16 -12.17 -7.26
N GLU A 191 -16.53 -11.51 -6.16
CA GLU A 191 -17.90 -11.02 -5.90
C GLU A 191 -18.01 -9.50 -5.88
N VAL A 192 -16.92 -8.79 -5.58
CA VAL A 192 -16.88 -7.32 -5.48
C VAL A 192 -15.51 -6.82 -5.92
N ALA A 193 -15.40 -5.58 -6.41
CA ALA A 193 -14.10 -4.99 -6.66
C ALA A 193 -13.32 -4.88 -5.34
N LEU A 194 -12.17 -5.55 -5.27
CA LEU A 194 -11.36 -5.58 -4.06
C LEU A 194 -10.31 -4.45 -4.08
N MET A 195 -10.32 -3.63 -3.05
CA MET A 195 -9.29 -2.64 -2.76
C MET A 195 -8.42 -3.15 -1.61
N ALA A 196 -7.09 -3.03 -1.78
CA ALA A 196 -6.11 -3.39 -0.78
C ALA A 196 -5.02 -2.32 -0.65
N ASP A 197 -4.39 -2.27 0.53
CA ASP A 197 -3.26 -1.39 0.79
C ASP A 197 -1.97 -1.99 0.23
N LEU A 198 -1.23 -1.18 -0.52
CA LEU A 198 0.18 -1.38 -0.77
C LEU A 198 0.91 -0.44 0.20
N VAL A 199 1.30 -0.96 1.38
CA VAL A 199 2.10 -0.23 2.37
C VAL A 199 3.49 -0.09 1.80
N ILE A 200 3.70 0.97 1.02
CA ILE A 200 4.86 1.07 0.13
C ILE A 200 6.06 1.75 0.77
N ASN A 201 5.83 2.65 1.74
CA ASN A 201 6.91 3.45 2.32
C ASN A 201 7.81 2.65 3.28
N HIS A 202 7.26 1.69 4.02
CA HIS A 202 7.94 1.01 5.13
C HIS A 202 7.48 -0.43 5.29
N VAL A 203 8.21 -1.17 6.11
CA VAL A 203 7.87 -2.53 6.52
C VAL A 203 8.12 -2.71 8.01
N SER A 204 7.54 -3.77 8.60
CA SER A 204 7.84 -4.17 9.96
C SER A 204 9.32 -4.51 10.15
N ARG A 205 9.86 -4.17 11.32
CA ARG A 205 11.19 -4.66 11.74
C ARG A 205 11.24 -6.19 11.92
N GLU A 206 10.10 -6.88 11.91
CA GLU A 206 10.01 -8.34 11.91
C GLU A 206 9.96 -8.93 10.48
N SER A 207 9.95 -8.09 9.43
CA SER A 207 9.95 -8.54 8.04
C SER A 207 11.23 -9.31 7.68
N LEU A 208 11.13 -10.26 6.74
CA LEU A 208 12.30 -11.00 6.26
C LEU A 208 13.35 -10.07 5.66
N TRP A 209 12.94 -8.97 5.02
CA TRP A 209 13.85 -7.99 4.45
C TRP A 209 14.66 -7.28 5.53
N PHE A 210 14.03 -6.93 6.66
CA PHE A 210 14.74 -6.31 7.77
C PHE A 210 15.62 -7.31 8.55
N ILE A 211 15.16 -8.57 8.70
CA ILE A 211 15.98 -9.65 9.26
C ILE A 211 17.24 -9.88 8.40
N ASP A 212 17.12 -9.82 7.08
CA ASP A 212 18.26 -9.91 6.16
C ASP A 212 19.20 -8.71 6.32
N PHE A 213 18.65 -7.48 6.46
CA PHE A 213 19.45 -6.30 6.76
C PHE A 213 20.25 -6.45 8.05
N VAL A 214 19.59 -6.85 9.15
CA VAL A 214 20.25 -7.07 10.44
C VAL A 214 21.34 -8.13 10.33
N GLY A 215 21.11 -9.20 9.56
CA GLY A 215 22.04 -10.30 9.34
C GLY A 215 23.07 -10.08 8.23
N ASP A 216 23.11 -8.91 7.59
CA ASP A 216 23.96 -8.58 6.43
C ASP A 216 23.80 -9.54 5.25
N ARG A 217 22.57 -9.93 4.95
CA ARG A 217 22.23 -10.87 3.88
C ARG A 217 21.44 -10.21 2.77
N ALA A 218 21.65 -10.66 1.54
CA ALA A 218 20.81 -10.29 0.40
C ALA A 218 19.46 -11.04 0.48
N PRO A 219 18.35 -10.45 -0.03
CA PRO A 219 18.30 -9.16 -0.71
C PRO A 219 18.15 -7.95 0.24
N GLY A 220 17.63 -8.15 1.46
CA GLY A 220 17.24 -7.07 2.38
C GLY A 220 18.38 -6.20 2.88
N ARG A 221 19.64 -6.69 2.82
CA ARG A 221 20.84 -5.96 3.28
C ARG A 221 20.90 -4.51 2.81
N ASP A 222 20.45 -4.24 1.60
CA ASP A 222 20.59 -2.96 0.93
C ASP A 222 19.24 -2.23 0.75
N TYR A 223 18.18 -2.64 1.49
CA TYR A 223 16.82 -2.10 1.30
C TYR A 223 16.47 -0.95 2.23
N PHE A 224 17.32 -0.64 3.21
CA PHE A 224 17.00 0.32 4.27
C PHE A 224 18.01 1.46 4.35
N ILE A 225 17.51 2.64 4.68
CA ILE A 225 18.31 3.85 4.82
C ILE A 225 19.00 3.86 6.18
N THR A 226 20.32 4.02 6.17
CA THR A 226 21.11 4.16 7.39
C THR A 226 21.93 5.45 7.36
N LEU A 227 21.95 6.16 8.47
CA LEU A 227 22.67 7.41 8.64
C LEU A 227 23.53 7.37 9.93
N ASP A 228 24.44 8.31 10.05
CA ASP A 228 25.14 8.54 11.31
C ASP A 228 24.20 9.18 12.33
N ALA A 229 24.43 8.91 13.63
CA ALA A 229 23.55 9.37 14.71
C ALA A 229 23.41 10.90 14.81
N ASP A 230 24.43 11.62 14.36
CA ASP A 230 24.54 13.09 14.38
C ASP A 230 24.16 13.74 13.05
N THR A 231 23.61 12.96 12.10
CA THR A 231 23.14 13.49 10.82
C THR A 231 22.04 14.54 11.06
N ASP A 232 22.19 15.71 10.44
CA ASP A 232 21.14 16.73 10.50
C ASP A 232 19.92 16.33 9.68
N VAL A 233 18.84 16.08 10.39
CA VAL A 233 17.51 15.72 9.85
C VAL A 233 16.44 16.77 10.18
N SER A 234 16.84 17.98 10.58
CA SER A 234 15.95 19.05 11.02
C SER A 234 15.00 19.56 9.93
N ALA A 235 15.39 19.42 8.66
CA ALA A 235 14.54 19.80 7.51
C ALA A 235 13.40 18.80 7.23
N VAL A 236 13.49 17.58 7.77
CA VAL A 236 12.54 16.49 7.45
C VAL A 236 11.18 16.73 8.10
N VAL A 237 10.13 16.71 7.30
CA VAL A 237 8.73 16.77 7.80
C VAL A 237 8.40 15.50 8.56
N ARG A 238 7.88 15.66 9.77
CA ARG A 238 7.61 14.57 10.71
C ARG A 238 6.11 14.44 10.99
N PRO A 239 5.46 13.35 10.56
CA PRO A 239 4.06 13.10 10.90
C PRO A 239 3.88 12.62 12.36
N ARG A 240 4.97 12.19 13.01
CA ARG A 240 4.98 11.68 14.40
C ARG A 240 6.13 12.29 15.20
N ASN A 241 6.00 12.35 16.51
CA ASN A 241 7.01 12.88 17.44
C ASN A 241 8.05 11.82 17.88
N THR A 242 8.04 10.62 17.30
CA THR A 242 9.01 9.56 17.59
C THR A 242 10.38 9.89 17.01
N PRO A 243 11.50 9.33 17.50
CA PRO A 243 12.82 9.52 16.87
C PRO A 243 12.82 9.02 15.42
N LEU A 244 13.37 9.83 14.49
CA LEU A 244 13.47 9.46 13.07
C LEU A 244 14.50 8.37 12.84
N LEU A 245 15.64 8.44 13.54
CA LEU A 245 16.73 7.51 13.43
C LEU A 245 16.69 6.54 14.63
N VAL A 246 16.43 5.28 14.34
CA VAL A 246 16.30 4.22 15.36
C VAL A 246 17.58 3.42 15.42
N PRO A 247 18.24 3.30 16.61
CA PRO A 247 19.46 2.52 16.75
C PRO A 247 19.15 1.00 16.69
N ILE A 248 19.82 0.31 15.78
CA ILE A 248 19.67 -1.14 15.55
C ILE A 248 21.03 -1.82 15.59
N HIS A 249 21.15 -2.86 16.39
CA HIS A 249 22.33 -3.74 16.37
C HIS A 249 22.25 -4.71 15.19
N THR A 250 23.21 -4.58 14.27
CA THR A 250 23.31 -5.43 13.08
C THR A 250 24.60 -6.25 13.13
N TYR A 251 24.75 -7.21 12.22
CA TYR A 251 25.99 -7.95 12.03
C TYR A 251 27.22 -7.01 11.77
N ARG A 252 26.98 -5.85 11.15
CA ARG A 252 27.99 -4.82 10.89
C ARG A 252 28.16 -3.81 12.04
N GLY A 253 27.60 -4.07 13.21
CA GLY A 253 27.61 -3.18 14.37
C GLY A 253 26.36 -2.32 14.47
N LEU A 254 26.42 -1.27 15.32
CA LEU A 254 25.30 -0.35 15.52
C LEU A 254 25.05 0.48 14.26
N ARG A 255 23.80 0.53 13.82
CA ARG A 255 23.31 1.36 12.72
C ARG A 255 22.11 2.17 13.18
N HIS A 256 21.95 3.38 12.63
CA HIS A 256 20.75 4.18 12.85
C HIS A 256 19.92 4.11 11.56
N VAL A 257 18.75 3.46 11.64
CA VAL A 257 17.87 3.26 10.50
C VAL A 257 16.77 4.32 10.50
N TRP A 258 16.33 4.70 9.31
CA TRP A 258 15.26 5.67 9.13
C TRP A 258 13.89 5.06 9.41
N ALA A 259 13.08 5.71 10.26
CA ALA A 259 11.74 5.29 10.62
C ALA A 259 10.83 6.53 10.72
N THR A 260 10.08 6.80 9.66
CA THR A 260 9.22 8.01 9.57
C THR A 260 8.10 7.98 10.61
N PHE A 261 7.47 6.83 10.85
CA PHE A 261 6.26 6.72 11.66
C PHE A 261 6.52 6.17 13.06
N SER A 262 7.13 4.99 13.17
CA SER A 262 7.43 4.36 14.46
C SER A 262 8.70 3.52 14.38
N GLU A 263 9.25 3.13 15.53
CA GLU A 263 10.44 2.27 15.61
C GLU A 263 10.24 0.87 15.03
N ASP A 264 9.01 0.46 14.76
CA ASP A 264 8.66 -0.81 14.15
C ASP A 264 8.39 -0.71 12.63
N GLN A 265 8.17 0.50 12.12
CA GLN A 265 7.89 0.79 10.71
C GLN A 265 9.16 1.38 10.07
N ILE A 266 10.00 0.50 9.52
CA ILE A 266 11.31 0.87 8.98
C ILE A 266 11.17 1.24 7.50
N ASP A 267 11.58 2.47 7.16
CA ASP A 267 11.44 3.01 5.81
C ASP A 267 12.36 2.30 4.81
N LEU A 268 11.79 2.05 3.63
CA LEU A 268 12.49 1.46 2.51
C LEU A 268 13.27 2.52 1.73
N ASP A 269 14.45 2.14 1.22
CA ASP A 269 15.31 3.00 0.41
C ASP A 269 14.94 2.93 -1.08
N PHE A 270 14.07 3.83 -1.52
CA PHE A 270 13.69 3.93 -2.93
C PHE A 270 14.77 4.50 -3.84
N ALA A 271 15.90 5.00 -3.32
CA ALA A 271 17.08 5.30 -4.14
C ALA A 271 17.73 4.00 -4.66
N ASN A 272 17.45 2.86 -4.03
CA ASN A 272 17.84 1.54 -4.52
C ASN A 272 16.77 0.99 -5.49
N PRO A 273 17.06 0.85 -6.80
CA PRO A 273 16.10 0.36 -7.78
C PRO A 273 15.57 -1.06 -7.50
N ARG A 274 16.29 -1.86 -6.68
CA ARG A 274 15.84 -3.20 -6.28
C ARG A 274 14.63 -3.13 -5.35
N VAL A 275 14.50 -2.07 -4.55
CA VAL A 275 13.33 -1.83 -3.69
C VAL A 275 12.09 -1.60 -4.56
N LEU A 276 12.19 -0.75 -5.59
CA LEU A 276 11.08 -0.56 -6.53
C LEU A 276 10.75 -1.86 -7.28
N ALA A 277 11.75 -2.63 -7.71
CA ALA A 277 11.52 -3.92 -8.35
C ALA A 277 10.75 -4.89 -7.45
N GLU A 278 11.06 -4.91 -6.15
CA GLU A 278 10.37 -5.76 -5.18
C GLU A 278 8.94 -5.28 -4.95
N MET A 279 8.70 -3.98 -4.82
CA MET A 279 7.35 -3.43 -4.69
C MET A 279 6.50 -3.68 -5.95
N VAL A 280 7.10 -3.69 -7.14
CA VAL A 280 6.42 -4.11 -8.37
C VAL A 280 6.03 -5.59 -8.31
N ARG A 281 6.87 -6.47 -7.75
CA ARG A 281 6.50 -7.89 -7.56
C ARG A 281 5.31 -8.03 -6.61
N VAL A 282 5.31 -7.30 -5.49
CA VAL A 282 4.17 -7.26 -4.56
C VAL A 282 2.91 -6.77 -5.26
N LEU A 283 2.99 -5.65 -5.99
CA LEU A 283 1.88 -5.11 -6.77
C LEU A 283 1.31 -6.16 -7.75
N CYS A 284 2.17 -6.78 -8.56
CA CYS A 284 1.77 -7.82 -9.50
C CYS A 284 1.16 -9.03 -8.80
N PHE A 285 1.68 -9.41 -7.62
CA PHE A 285 1.12 -10.48 -6.81
C PHE A 285 -0.29 -10.16 -6.33
N LEU A 286 -0.55 -8.93 -5.87
CA LEU A 286 -1.89 -8.48 -5.47
C LEU A 286 -2.87 -8.51 -6.65
N LEU A 287 -2.46 -7.99 -7.82
CA LEU A 287 -3.29 -8.00 -9.04
C LEU A 287 -3.64 -9.42 -9.47
N ARG A 288 -2.69 -10.36 -9.39
CA ARG A 288 -2.92 -11.78 -9.68
C ARG A 288 -3.96 -12.39 -8.73
N ASN A 289 -3.99 -11.96 -7.48
CA ASN A 289 -4.95 -12.43 -6.48
C ASN A 289 -6.30 -11.68 -6.52
N GLY A 290 -6.52 -10.83 -7.52
CA GLY A 290 -7.83 -10.24 -7.79
C GLY A 290 -8.02 -8.81 -7.26
N VAL A 291 -7.01 -8.21 -6.63
CA VAL A 291 -7.06 -6.79 -6.26
C VAL A 291 -7.15 -5.94 -7.52
N ARG A 292 -8.03 -4.94 -7.53
CA ARG A 292 -8.22 -4.02 -8.67
C ARG A 292 -8.18 -2.55 -8.26
N VAL A 293 -8.18 -2.26 -6.97
CA VAL A 293 -7.92 -0.92 -6.44
C VAL A 293 -6.76 -1.01 -5.46
N LEU A 294 -5.71 -0.25 -5.72
CA LEU A 294 -4.50 -0.22 -4.90
C LEU A 294 -4.41 1.12 -4.17
N ARG A 295 -4.44 1.09 -2.84
CA ARG A 295 -4.16 2.26 -2.02
C ARG A 295 -2.66 2.30 -1.73
N LEU A 296 -1.98 3.32 -2.23
CA LEU A 296 -0.59 3.58 -1.91
C LEU A 296 -0.52 4.30 -0.57
N ASP A 297 -0.25 3.54 0.47
CA ASP A 297 -0.16 4.03 1.84
C ASP A 297 1.10 4.85 2.06
N ALA A 298 0.98 5.99 2.75
CA ALA A 298 2.09 6.87 3.11
C ALA A 298 3.01 7.27 1.93
N VAL A 299 2.46 7.30 0.72
CA VAL A 299 3.22 7.44 -0.54
C VAL A 299 4.03 8.74 -0.62
N ALA A 300 3.60 9.79 0.06
CA ALA A 300 4.28 11.09 0.06
C ALA A 300 5.74 11.01 0.54
N PHE A 301 6.06 10.02 1.35
CA PHE A 301 7.34 9.88 2.02
C PHE A 301 8.33 8.95 1.30
N LEU A 302 8.07 8.46 0.09
CA LEU A 302 8.90 7.43 -0.55
C LEU A 302 10.36 7.83 -0.76
N TRP A 303 10.61 9.05 -1.24
CA TRP A 303 11.97 9.50 -1.55
C TRP A 303 12.55 10.36 -0.44
N LYS A 304 13.74 9.99 0.03
CA LYS A 304 14.48 10.72 1.06
C LYS A 304 15.75 11.35 0.48
N GLU A 305 15.86 12.65 0.62
CA GLU A 305 17.04 13.44 0.25
C GLU A 305 17.35 14.41 1.37
N LEU A 306 18.52 14.26 2.00
CA LEU A 306 18.94 15.11 3.11
C LEU A 306 18.96 16.59 2.72
N GLY A 307 18.55 17.45 3.63
CA GLY A 307 18.40 18.89 3.38
C GLY A 307 17.11 19.29 2.68
N THR A 308 16.24 18.32 2.38
CA THR A 308 14.86 18.55 1.88
C THR A 308 13.82 18.14 2.92
N PRO A 309 12.55 18.52 2.74
CA PRO A 309 11.45 18.07 3.61
C PRO A 309 11.19 16.56 3.57
N CYS A 310 11.77 15.81 2.62
CA CYS A 310 11.55 14.38 2.39
C CYS A 310 10.08 13.99 2.26
N ILE A 311 9.26 14.89 1.74
CA ILE A 311 7.85 14.69 1.41
C ILE A 311 7.57 15.32 0.05
N HIS A 312 6.67 14.74 -0.75
CA HIS A 312 6.29 15.22 -2.10
C HIS A 312 7.49 15.43 -3.05
N HIS A 313 8.53 14.64 -2.89
CA HIS A 313 9.71 14.77 -3.73
C HIS A 313 9.40 14.42 -5.19
N ALA A 314 10.04 15.09 -6.15
CA ALA A 314 9.80 14.86 -7.58
C ALA A 314 10.00 13.39 -7.99
N HIS A 315 10.94 12.67 -7.35
CA HIS A 315 11.13 11.23 -7.59
C HIS A 315 9.98 10.38 -7.04
N THR A 316 9.31 10.80 -5.95
CA THR A 316 8.08 10.16 -5.47
C THR A 316 7.00 10.18 -6.55
N HIS A 317 6.73 11.34 -7.14
CA HIS A 317 5.78 11.48 -8.26
C HIS A 317 6.14 10.60 -9.45
N ARG A 318 7.42 10.56 -9.83
CA ARG A 318 7.90 9.67 -10.91
C ARG A 318 7.68 8.19 -10.59
N ILE A 319 7.86 7.78 -9.33
CA ILE A 319 7.59 6.39 -8.90
C ILE A 319 6.10 6.09 -8.98
N VAL A 320 5.21 7.01 -8.58
CA VAL A 320 3.76 6.82 -8.72
C VAL A 320 3.35 6.65 -10.18
N ARG A 321 3.89 7.49 -11.09
CA ARG A 321 3.69 7.32 -12.55
C ARG A 321 4.21 5.99 -13.06
N ALA A 322 5.38 5.55 -12.57
CA ALA A 322 5.93 4.24 -12.95
C ALA A 322 5.01 3.09 -12.51
N LEU A 323 4.48 3.13 -11.27
CA LEU A 323 3.53 2.14 -10.78
C LEU A 323 2.23 2.16 -11.59
N ARG A 324 1.74 3.35 -12.00
CA ARG A 324 0.60 3.49 -12.91
C ARG A 324 0.86 2.78 -14.24
N LEU A 325 1.99 3.04 -14.87
CA LEU A 325 2.37 2.38 -16.13
C LEU A 325 2.49 0.87 -15.96
N VAL A 326 3.02 0.40 -14.82
CA VAL A 326 3.09 -1.04 -14.51
C VAL A 326 1.70 -1.66 -14.43
N THR A 327 0.74 -1.03 -13.76
CA THR A 327 -0.63 -1.56 -13.69
C THR A 327 -1.26 -1.66 -15.08
N GLU A 328 -1.05 -0.66 -15.95
CA GLU A 328 -1.54 -0.63 -17.33
C GLU A 328 -0.79 -1.62 -18.26
N LEU A 329 0.42 -2.02 -17.90
CA LEU A 329 1.16 -3.07 -18.59
C LEU A 329 0.76 -4.47 -18.11
N VAL A 330 0.29 -4.64 -16.88
CA VAL A 330 -0.20 -5.92 -16.34
C VAL A 330 -1.62 -6.20 -16.79
N CYS A 331 -2.51 -5.24 -16.60
CA CYS A 331 -3.94 -5.32 -16.87
C CYS A 331 -4.31 -4.35 -17.98
N ASP A 332 -5.26 -4.74 -18.84
CA ASP A 332 -5.73 -3.88 -19.90
C ASP A 332 -6.64 -2.76 -19.31
N PRO A 333 -6.31 -1.48 -19.51
CA PRO A 333 -7.07 -0.39 -18.91
C PRO A 333 -8.54 -0.31 -19.36
N GLU A 334 -8.88 -0.85 -20.54
CA GLU A 334 -10.23 -0.81 -21.07
C GLU A 334 -11.09 -1.99 -20.61
N THR A 335 -10.46 -3.16 -20.51
CA THR A 335 -11.20 -4.41 -20.23
C THR A 335 -11.07 -4.90 -18.80
N ASP A 336 -9.96 -4.62 -18.13
CA ASP A 336 -9.67 -4.99 -16.73
C ASP A 336 -8.90 -3.86 -16.02
N PRO A 337 -9.51 -2.67 -15.83
CA PRO A 337 -8.84 -1.51 -15.27
C PRO A 337 -8.38 -1.74 -13.83
N VAL A 338 -7.20 -1.23 -13.51
CA VAL A 338 -6.68 -1.12 -12.16
C VAL A 338 -6.68 0.33 -11.75
N VAL A 339 -7.20 0.61 -10.56
CA VAL A 339 -7.27 1.95 -9.99
C VAL A 339 -6.18 2.12 -8.94
N ILE A 340 -5.45 3.22 -9.01
CA ILE A 340 -4.51 3.65 -7.98
C ILE A 340 -5.13 4.83 -7.23
N ILE A 341 -5.11 4.75 -5.91
CA ILE A 341 -5.43 5.84 -5.00
C ILE A 341 -4.22 6.13 -4.11
N THR A 342 -3.88 7.40 -3.94
CA THR A 342 -2.80 7.83 -3.04
C THR A 342 -3.36 8.28 -1.71
N GLU A 343 -2.73 7.83 -0.63
CA GLU A 343 -3.00 8.32 0.72
C GLU A 343 -1.95 9.39 1.06
N THR A 344 -2.42 10.63 1.19
CA THR A 344 -1.62 11.81 1.51
C THR A 344 -2.46 12.75 2.36
N ASN A 345 -2.35 12.64 3.67
CA ASN A 345 -3.09 13.48 4.63
C ASN A 345 -2.39 14.85 4.78
N VAL A 346 -2.55 15.71 3.77
CA VAL A 346 -1.86 16.99 3.59
C VAL A 346 -2.85 18.05 3.09
N PRO A 347 -2.50 19.34 3.06
CA PRO A 347 -3.32 20.38 2.44
C PRO A 347 -3.73 20.04 0.99
N HIS A 348 -4.85 20.63 0.54
CA HIS A 348 -5.51 20.28 -0.72
C HIS A 348 -4.57 20.34 -1.94
N ASP A 349 -3.80 21.43 -2.08
CA ASP A 349 -2.91 21.64 -3.24
C ASP A 349 -1.82 20.57 -3.33
N GLU A 350 -1.27 20.15 -2.19
CA GLU A 350 -0.29 19.08 -2.12
C GLU A 350 -0.93 17.72 -2.45
N ASN A 351 -2.16 17.48 -1.97
CA ASN A 351 -2.90 16.26 -2.21
C ASN A 351 -3.28 16.09 -3.70
N VAL A 352 -3.80 17.12 -4.34
CA VAL A 352 -4.20 17.05 -5.76
C VAL A 352 -3.01 16.96 -6.71
N SER A 353 -1.79 17.31 -6.26
CA SER A 353 -0.57 17.16 -7.05
C SER A 353 -0.35 15.72 -7.50
N TYR A 354 -0.89 14.72 -6.77
CA TYR A 354 -0.81 13.30 -7.10
C TYR A 354 -1.74 12.85 -8.23
N PHE A 355 -2.55 13.72 -8.78
CA PHE A 355 -3.16 13.47 -10.08
C PHE A 355 -2.15 13.61 -11.23
N GLY A 356 -1.07 14.41 -11.04
CA GLY A 356 -0.17 14.80 -12.11
C GLY A 356 -0.94 15.49 -13.25
N ALA A 357 -0.66 15.12 -14.48
CA ALA A 357 -1.45 15.49 -15.66
C ALA A 357 -2.57 14.49 -15.98
N GLY A 358 -3.03 13.70 -14.99
CA GLY A 358 -3.90 12.55 -15.17
C GLY A 358 -3.11 11.24 -15.38
N ASP A 359 -1.81 11.25 -15.08
CA ASP A 359 -0.87 10.16 -15.34
C ASP A 359 -0.24 9.56 -14.06
N GLU A 360 -0.67 10.03 -12.88
CA GLU A 360 -0.28 9.49 -11.58
C GLU A 360 -1.42 8.67 -10.96
N ALA A 361 -1.97 9.08 -9.82
CA ALA A 361 -3.12 8.42 -9.23
C ALA A 361 -4.41 8.69 -10.01
N HIS A 362 -5.31 7.71 -10.00
CA HIS A 362 -6.68 7.91 -10.51
C HIS A 362 -7.56 8.61 -9.48
N LEU A 363 -7.33 8.31 -8.21
CA LEU A 363 -8.05 8.90 -7.09
C LEU A 363 -7.09 9.51 -6.08
N VAL A 364 -7.54 10.61 -5.47
CA VAL A 364 -7.01 11.10 -4.21
C VAL A 364 -8.13 11.22 -3.19
N TYR A 365 -7.82 11.09 -1.91
CA TYR A 365 -8.80 11.27 -0.85
C TYR A 365 -9.21 12.73 -0.73
N GLN A 366 -10.49 13.00 -0.49
CA GLN A 366 -10.95 14.34 -0.15
C GLN A 366 -10.90 14.55 1.37
N PHE A 367 -9.67 14.69 1.89
CA PHE A 367 -9.42 14.74 3.32
C PHE A 367 -10.08 15.95 4.03
N ALA A 368 -10.19 17.11 3.38
CA ALA A 368 -10.81 18.29 3.97
C ALA A 368 -12.32 18.13 4.19
N LEU A 369 -12.98 17.21 3.47
CA LEU A 369 -14.43 17.00 3.54
C LEU A 369 -14.91 16.62 4.94
N ALA A 370 -14.18 15.73 5.64
CA ALA A 370 -14.58 15.21 6.95
C ALA A 370 -14.54 16.30 8.05
N PRO A 371 -13.40 17.01 8.28
CA PRO A 371 -13.34 18.05 9.32
C PRO A 371 -14.26 19.22 9.01
N LEU A 372 -14.40 19.66 7.75
CA LEU A 372 -15.31 20.76 7.39
C LEU A 372 -16.78 20.38 7.55
N THR A 373 -17.15 19.13 7.27
CA THR A 373 -18.49 18.61 7.55
C THR A 373 -18.78 18.60 9.05
N LEU A 374 -17.82 18.11 9.85
CA LEU A 374 -17.94 18.11 11.31
C LEU A 374 -18.09 19.54 11.85
N HIS A 375 -17.23 20.47 11.44
CA HIS A 375 -17.30 21.87 11.80
C HIS A 375 -18.68 22.47 11.45
N ALA A 376 -19.19 22.24 10.25
CA ALA A 376 -20.51 22.75 9.84
C ALA A 376 -21.65 22.20 10.72
N LEU A 377 -21.58 20.93 11.12
CA LEU A 377 -22.58 20.31 12.01
C LEU A 377 -22.51 20.86 13.43
N VAL A 378 -21.31 21.03 13.98
CA VAL A 378 -21.09 21.53 15.36
C VAL A 378 -21.47 23.00 15.47
N THR A 379 -21.04 23.84 14.53
CA THR A 379 -21.29 25.29 14.56
C THR A 379 -22.68 25.68 14.03
N GLY A 380 -23.37 24.79 13.32
CA GLY A 380 -24.62 25.07 12.62
C GLY A 380 -24.44 26.01 11.43
N SER A 381 -23.22 26.18 10.92
CA SER A 381 -22.88 27.06 9.80
C SER A 381 -22.11 26.31 8.72
N SER A 382 -22.64 26.28 7.50
CA SER A 382 -21.96 25.69 6.34
C SER A 382 -21.09 26.70 5.58
N ARG A 383 -20.87 27.92 6.10
CA ARG A 383 -20.18 28.98 5.35
C ARG A 383 -18.78 28.54 4.92
N VAL A 384 -17.92 28.13 5.83
CA VAL A 384 -16.55 27.70 5.52
C VAL A 384 -16.54 26.51 4.56
N PHE A 385 -17.44 25.54 4.79
CA PHE A 385 -17.61 24.39 3.90
C PHE A 385 -17.98 24.81 2.47
N MET A 386 -18.92 25.73 2.31
CA MET A 386 -19.38 26.22 0.98
C MET A 386 -18.31 27.08 0.31
N ASP A 387 -17.60 27.92 1.07
CA ASP A 387 -16.50 28.72 0.55
C ASP A 387 -15.39 27.79 0.01
N TRP A 388 -14.97 26.76 0.78
CA TRP A 388 -14.03 25.75 0.34
C TRP A 388 -14.54 24.98 -0.90
N LEU A 389 -15.78 24.50 -0.88
CA LEU A 389 -16.35 23.77 -2.02
C LEU A 389 -16.30 24.60 -3.33
N GLY A 390 -16.48 25.91 -3.21
CA GLY A 390 -16.38 26.85 -4.33
C GLY A 390 -14.96 27.04 -4.88
N THR A 391 -13.92 26.59 -4.16
CA THR A 391 -12.52 26.67 -4.62
C THR A 391 -12.04 25.41 -5.31
N LEU A 392 -12.82 24.31 -5.24
CA LEU A 392 -12.41 23.03 -5.84
C LEU A 392 -12.44 23.14 -7.37
N GLU A 393 -11.34 22.74 -7.97
CA GLU A 393 -11.23 22.57 -9.42
C GLU A 393 -11.61 21.15 -9.83
N ASP A 394 -12.07 20.99 -11.07
CA ASP A 394 -12.33 19.67 -11.64
C ASP A 394 -11.02 18.90 -11.77
N PRO A 395 -10.97 17.63 -11.35
CA PRO A 395 -9.79 16.80 -11.52
C PRO A 395 -9.49 16.55 -13.01
N PRO A 396 -8.25 16.20 -13.38
CA PRO A 396 -7.92 15.83 -14.75
C PRO A 396 -8.82 14.70 -15.28
N ALA A 397 -8.96 14.63 -16.60
CA ALA A 397 -9.74 13.58 -17.25
C ALA A 397 -9.27 12.18 -16.79
N GLY A 398 -10.21 11.32 -16.42
CA GLY A 398 -9.93 10.00 -15.87
C GLY A 398 -9.57 9.96 -14.39
N CYS A 399 -9.57 11.10 -13.71
CA CYS A 399 -9.31 11.19 -12.28
C CYS A 399 -10.55 11.63 -11.51
N THR A 400 -10.61 11.33 -10.21
CA THR A 400 -11.68 11.82 -9.33
C THR A 400 -11.25 11.79 -7.86
N PHE A 401 -12.09 12.36 -6.99
CA PHE A 401 -11.90 12.32 -5.55
C PHE A 401 -12.61 11.12 -4.93
N LEU A 402 -11.98 10.48 -3.95
CA LEU A 402 -12.67 9.61 -3.00
C LEU A 402 -13.23 10.49 -1.87
N ASN A 403 -14.51 10.78 -1.93
CA ASN A 403 -15.21 11.54 -0.89
C ASN A 403 -15.52 10.61 0.29
N PHE A 404 -15.11 11.00 1.49
CA PHE A 404 -15.38 10.24 2.72
C PHE A 404 -15.57 11.19 3.91
N THR A 405 -16.31 10.75 4.91
CA THR A 405 -16.55 11.51 6.14
C THR A 405 -16.02 10.82 7.38
N ALA A 406 -15.58 9.56 7.24
CA ALA A 406 -14.95 8.78 8.30
C ALA A 406 -14.12 7.65 7.67
N SER A 407 -13.00 7.31 8.30
CA SER A 407 -12.17 6.16 7.98
C SER A 407 -11.66 5.49 9.27
N HIS A 408 -10.82 4.49 9.15
CA HIS A 408 -10.12 3.85 10.29
C HIS A 408 -9.17 4.81 11.03
N ASP A 409 -8.64 5.84 10.34
CA ASP A 409 -7.75 6.86 10.93
C ASP A 409 -8.48 7.96 11.71
N GLY A 410 -9.82 7.95 11.70
CA GLY A 410 -10.61 9.03 12.27
C GLY A 410 -10.67 10.26 11.36
N ILE A 411 -10.72 11.45 11.93
CA ILE A 411 -10.78 12.73 11.21
C ILE A 411 -9.48 13.49 11.44
N GLY A 412 -8.67 13.62 10.40
CA GLY A 412 -7.45 14.43 10.43
C GLY A 412 -7.76 15.92 10.31
N LEU A 413 -7.07 16.76 11.09
CA LEU A 413 -7.26 18.22 11.05
C LEU A 413 -6.32 18.94 10.09
N ARG A 414 -5.17 18.34 9.76
CA ARG A 414 -4.17 18.93 8.87
C ARG A 414 -4.74 19.38 7.51
N PRO A 415 -5.67 18.67 6.85
CA PRO A 415 -6.29 19.12 5.61
C PRO A 415 -7.19 20.34 5.77
N ALA A 416 -7.53 20.75 6.99
CA ALA A 416 -8.30 21.96 7.28
C ALA A 416 -7.41 23.17 7.64
N GLU A 417 -6.07 22.99 7.68
CA GLU A 417 -5.11 24.08 7.89
C GLU A 417 -5.31 25.18 6.83
N GLY A 418 -5.43 26.43 7.30
CA GLY A 418 -5.72 27.58 6.43
C GLY A 418 -7.18 27.71 5.99
N LEU A 419 -8.04 26.73 6.26
CA LEU A 419 -9.48 26.77 6.03
C LEU A 419 -10.27 27.13 7.31
N LEU A 420 -9.83 26.59 8.45
CA LEU A 420 -10.34 26.90 9.78
C LEU A 420 -9.29 27.70 10.54
N ASP A 421 -9.73 28.65 11.38
CA ASP A 421 -8.83 29.33 12.31
C ASP A 421 -8.60 28.49 13.58
N ASP A 422 -7.59 28.85 14.40
CA ASP A 422 -7.24 28.08 15.61
C ASP A 422 -8.41 27.94 16.58
N GLY A 423 -9.28 28.97 16.70
CA GLY A 423 -10.46 28.93 17.57
C GLY A 423 -11.57 28.02 17.03
N GLU A 424 -11.68 27.90 15.70
CA GLU A 424 -12.61 26.97 15.04
C GLU A 424 -12.12 25.52 15.11
N VAL A 425 -10.80 25.31 15.14
CA VAL A 425 -10.20 23.97 15.32
C VAL A 425 -10.32 23.49 16.76
N ASP A 426 -10.22 24.39 17.74
CA ASP A 426 -10.29 24.08 19.18
C ASP A 426 -11.75 23.86 19.66
N ALA A 427 -12.74 24.29 18.92
CA ALA A 427 -14.16 24.20 19.26
C ALA A 427 -14.78 22.85 18.93
#